data_aaca40f41f759d8f052a1bc1e2e644fd
#
_entry.id   aaca40f41f759d8f052a1bc1e2e644fd
#
_cell.length_a   1.000
_cell.length_b   1.000
_cell.length_c   1.000
_cell.angle_alpha   90.00
_cell.angle_beta   90.00
_cell.angle_gamma   90.00
#
_symmetry.space_group_name_H-M   'P 1'
#
loop_
_entity.id
_entity.type
_entity.pdbx_description
1 polymer ?
#
loop_
_entity_poly.entity_id
_entity_poly.type
_entity_poly.pdbx_seq_one_letter_code
_entity_poly.pdbx_strand_id
1 'polypeptide(L)'
;MNKLSKFCHELSNFTKIKPEIYLSPATGYRARAEFGYSNYSYTMVEDDKKKYMDKSSIPHLSIQQLMPNLLSKINDSELMQKKLFQINFRTSGTKVLATLIYHKPLQEDWILAAKNIQENFKNLSVIGRSKKQKVLIGEEDLEVVCHYTNSSFKILQNDLVFFQPNFYLYSLMISFIAKQLEDPKDLLELYCGCGGFTLPLASKFKNVFATENNRHSIKLLKESIKLNNLSNIETARLSDNETASAL
;
A
#
# COMPACT_ATOMS: atom_id res chain seq x y z
N MET A 1 8.71 16.25 -24.69
CA MET A 1 8.24 16.96 -23.45
C MET A 1 8.05 15.90 -22.39
N ASN A 2 8.60 16.02 -21.18
CA ASN A 2 8.37 15.05 -20.14
C ASN A 2 6.93 15.14 -19.58
N LYS A 3 6.47 14.12 -18.85
CA LYS A 3 5.08 14.05 -18.33
C LYS A 3 4.70 15.27 -17.49
N LEU A 4 5.64 15.80 -16.69
CA LEU A 4 5.40 16.97 -15.83
C LEU A 4 5.21 18.24 -16.66
N SER A 5 6.07 18.48 -17.66
CA SER A 5 5.94 19.64 -18.55
C SER A 5 4.63 19.61 -19.34
N LYS A 6 4.19 18.40 -19.76
CA LYS A 6 2.90 18.21 -20.42
C LYS A 6 1.75 18.56 -19.47
N PHE A 7 1.77 18.04 -18.25
CA PHE A 7 0.77 18.34 -17.23
C PHE A 7 0.67 19.85 -16.93
N CYS A 8 1.80 20.52 -16.70
CA CYS A 8 1.83 21.96 -16.44
C CYS A 8 1.28 22.79 -17.63
N HIS A 9 1.58 22.35 -18.86
CA HIS A 9 1.05 23.00 -20.05
C HIS A 9 -0.47 22.81 -20.14
N GLU A 10 -0.99 21.59 -19.94
CA GLU A 10 -2.43 21.33 -19.94
C GLU A 10 -3.15 22.12 -18.83
N LEU A 11 -2.58 22.15 -17.62
CA LEU A 11 -3.14 22.91 -16.50
C LEU A 11 -3.22 24.40 -16.76
N SER A 12 -2.24 24.98 -17.50
CA SER A 12 -2.24 26.40 -17.85
C SER A 12 -3.42 26.84 -18.72
N ASN A 13 -4.12 25.90 -19.37
CA ASN A 13 -5.34 26.18 -20.10
C ASN A 13 -6.56 26.44 -19.19
N PHE A 14 -6.51 26.00 -17.94
CA PHE A 14 -7.61 26.10 -16.97
C PHE A 14 -7.36 27.13 -15.87
N THR A 15 -6.10 27.41 -15.55
CA THR A 15 -5.74 28.35 -14.48
C THR A 15 -4.41 29.06 -14.73
N LYS A 16 -4.31 30.30 -14.22
CA LYS A 16 -3.07 31.08 -14.20
C LYS A 16 -2.20 30.75 -12.97
N ILE A 17 -2.73 29.99 -12.01
CA ILE A 17 -2.02 29.61 -10.80
C ILE A 17 -0.96 28.60 -11.17
N LYS A 18 0.30 28.87 -10.80
CA LYS A 18 1.41 27.91 -10.95
C LYS A 18 1.30 26.86 -9.85
N PRO A 19 1.25 25.57 -10.20
CA PRO A 19 1.23 24.52 -9.18
C PRO A 19 2.54 24.46 -8.41
N GLU A 20 2.48 24.22 -7.12
CA GLU A 20 3.63 23.79 -6.33
C GLU A 20 3.88 22.31 -6.60
N ILE A 21 5.10 21.95 -6.96
CA ILE A 21 5.45 20.61 -7.44
C ILE A 21 6.42 19.94 -6.48
N TYR A 22 6.02 18.78 -5.96
CA TYR A 22 6.84 17.91 -5.13
C TYR A 22 7.24 16.67 -5.92
N LEU A 23 8.55 16.42 -6.02
CA LEU A 23 9.09 15.29 -6.77
C LEU A 23 9.59 14.20 -5.81
N SER A 24 9.25 12.97 -6.08
CA SER A 24 9.90 11.81 -5.45
C SER A 24 11.19 11.44 -6.20
N PRO A 25 12.08 10.65 -5.55
CA PRO A 25 13.17 9.99 -6.27
C PRO A 25 12.65 9.21 -7.48
N ALA A 26 13.48 9.04 -8.51
CA ALA A 26 13.11 8.29 -9.71
C ALA A 26 12.97 6.77 -9.44
N THR A 27 13.60 6.27 -8.39
CA THR A 27 13.63 4.85 -8.01
C THR A 27 13.35 4.66 -6.52
N GLY A 28 12.96 3.46 -6.11
CA GLY A 28 12.84 3.08 -4.71
C GLY A 28 11.68 3.71 -3.93
N TYR A 29 10.78 4.42 -4.58
CA TYR A 29 9.75 5.21 -3.90
C TYR A 29 8.44 4.46 -3.65
N ARG A 30 8.17 3.35 -4.35
CA ARG A 30 6.87 2.65 -4.28
C ARG A 30 6.87 1.53 -3.26
N ALA A 31 6.02 1.67 -2.25
CA ALA A 31 5.76 0.65 -1.25
C ALA A 31 4.83 -0.48 -1.73
N ARG A 32 4.20 -0.32 -2.89
CA ARG A 32 3.34 -1.32 -3.54
C ARG A 32 3.75 -1.49 -4.99
N ALA A 33 3.89 -2.75 -5.43
CA ALA A 33 4.16 -3.08 -6.82
C ALA A 33 3.37 -4.33 -7.22
N GLU A 34 2.93 -4.38 -8.47
CA GLU A 34 2.13 -5.46 -9.02
C GLU A 34 2.72 -5.87 -10.36
N PHE A 35 3.00 -7.16 -10.50
CA PHE A 35 3.59 -7.73 -11.69
C PHE A 35 2.79 -8.96 -12.12
N GLY A 36 2.54 -9.10 -13.41
CA GLY A 36 2.15 -10.38 -13.96
C GLY A 36 3.31 -11.38 -13.83
N TYR A 37 3.01 -12.68 -13.96
CA TYR A 37 4.01 -13.74 -14.07
C TYR A 37 3.80 -14.52 -15.36
N SER A 38 4.84 -14.64 -16.16
CA SER A 38 4.82 -15.40 -17.41
C SER A 38 6.25 -15.69 -17.87
N ASN A 39 6.48 -16.86 -18.46
CA ASN A 39 7.78 -17.28 -18.96
C ASN A 39 8.90 -17.12 -17.93
N TYR A 40 8.65 -17.59 -16.70
CA TYR A 40 9.61 -17.56 -15.59
C TYR A 40 10.07 -16.16 -15.16
N SER A 41 9.35 -15.11 -15.56
CA SER A 41 9.71 -13.71 -15.32
C SER A 41 8.53 -12.91 -14.79
N TYR A 42 8.81 -11.82 -14.05
CA TYR A 42 7.83 -10.78 -13.83
C TYR A 42 7.47 -10.10 -15.14
N THR A 43 6.24 -9.65 -15.26
CA THR A 43 5.80 -8.93 -16.46
C THR A 43 5.03 -7.67 -16.11
N MET A 44 5.17 -6.64 -16.93
CA MET A 44 4.33 -5.45 -16.92
C MET A 44 4.02 -5.00 -18.35
N VAL A 45 2.99 -4.20 -18.52
CA VAL A 45 2.66 -3.59 -19.82
C VAL A 45 3.18 -2.14 -19.79
N GLU A 46 3.98 -1.80 -20.79
CA GLU A 46 4.47 -0.44 -21.03
C GLU A 46 4.38 -0.15 -22.53
N ASP A 47 3.74 0.97 -22.89
CA ASP A 47 3.48 1.36 -24.29
C ASP A 47 2.83 0.21 -25.11
N ASP A 48 1.79 -0.39 -24.54
CA ASP A 48 1.03 -1.54 -25.08
C ASP A 48 1.86 -2.80 -25.38
N LYS A 49 3.10 -2.85 -24.87
CA LYS A 49 3.98 -3.99 -25.00
C LYS A 49 4.24 -4.66 -23.67
N LYS A 50 4.18 -5.99 -23.67
CA LYS A 50 4.54 -6.80 -22.50
C LYS A 50 6.06 -6.84 -22.37
N LYS A 51 6.56 -6.36 -21.23
CA LYS A 51 7.98 -6.42 -20.85
C LYS A 51 8.20 -7.51 -19.82
N TYR A 52 9.29 -8.24 -19.96
CA TYR A 52 9.74 -9.29 -19.07
C TYR A 52 10.92 -8.80 -18.26
N MET A 53 10.97 -9.11 -16.96
CA MET A 53 12.02 -8.64 -16.07
C MET A 53 12.19 -9.54 -14.85
N ASP A 54 13.39 -9.57 -14.28
CA ASP A 54 13.67 -10.27 -13.02
C ASP A 54 13.68 -9.30 -11.82
N LYS A 55 13.82 -8.01 -12.11
CA LYS A 55 13.88 -6.93 -11.12
C LYS A 55 13.30 -5.64 -11.68
N SER A 56 12.90 -4.74 -10.77
CA SER A 56 12.47 -3.38 -11.09
C SER A 56 13.11 -2.41 -10.10
N SER A 57 13.47 -1.21 -10.54
CA SER A 57 14.04 -0.16 -9.69
C SER A 57 12.98 0.74 -9.06
N ILE A 58 11.74 0.65 -9.49
CA ILE A 58 10.63 1.52 -9.03
C ILE A 58 10.15 1.19 -7.61
N PRO A 59 9.98 -0.09 -7.21
CA PRO A 59 9.56 -0.42 -5.85
C PRO A 59 10.60 -0.04 -4.81
N HIS A 60 10.17 0.04 -3.54
CA HIS A 60 11.04 0.23 -2.38
C HIS A 60 12.17 -0.82 -2.34
N LEU A 61 13.31 -0.45 -1.77
CA LEU A 61 14.52 -1.27 -1.76
C LEU A 61 14.29 -2.69 -1.21
N SER A 62 13.48 -2.84 -0.16
CA SER A 62 13.14 -4.17 0.40
C SER A 62 12.45 -5.09 -0.62
N ILE A 63 11.61 -4.53 -1.51
CA ILE A 63 10.98 -5.29 -2.59
C ILE A 63 12.01 -5.58 -3.69
N GLN A 64 12.83 -4.59 -4.07
CA GLN A 64 13.87 -4.77 -5.10
C GLN A 64 14.84 -5.90 -4.76
N GLN A 65 15.27 -5.98 -3.49
CA GLN A 65 16.18 -7.02 -3.00
C GLN A 65 15.53 -8.41 -2.97
N LEU A 66 14.22 -8.46 -2.69
CA LEU A 66 13.47 -9.71 -2.64
C LEU A 66 13.18 -10.27 -4.04
N MET A 67 12.85 -9.42 -5.01
CA MET A 67 12.30 -9.83 -6.31
C MET A 67 13.09 -10.94 -7.01
N PRO A 68 14.42 -10.82 -7.26
CA PRO A 68 15.15 -11.85 -8.01
C PRO A 68 15.23 -13.18 -7.26
N ASN A 69 15.43 -13.13 -5.94
CA ASN A 69 15.54 -14.32 -5.12
C ASN A 69 14.19 -15.06 -4.98
N LEU A 70 13.10 -14.32 -4.79
CA LEU A 70 11.75 -14.90 -4.75
C LEU A 70 11.38 -15.52 -6.11
N LEU A 71 11.72 -14.83 -7.21
CA LEU A 71 11.48 -15.34 -8.56
C LEU A 71 12.23 -16.67 -8.79
N SER A 72 13.51 -16.74 -8.41
CA SER A 72 14.30 -17.98 -8.48
C SER A 72 13.61 -19.11 -7.70
N LYS A 73 13.23 -18.88 -6.44
CA LYS A 73 12.55 -19.88 -5.61
C LYS A 73 11.21 -20.36 -6.19
N ILE A 74 10.46 -19.46 -6.81
CA ILE A 74 9.23 -19.82 -7.52
C ILE A 74 9.57 -20.66 -8.74
N ASN A 75 10.60 -20.29 -9.51
CA ASN A 75 11.01 -20.97 -10.73
C ASN A 75 11.66 -22.34 -10.46
N ASP A 76 12.22 -22.56 -9.29
CA ASP A 76 12.75 -23.87 -8.86
C ASP A 76 11.63 -24.86 -8.46
N SER A 77 10.37 -24.43 -8.41
CA SER A 77 9.21 -25.23 -8.00
C SER A 77 8.14 -25.27 -9.09
N GLU A 78 8.00 -26.37 -9.81
CA GLU A 78 6.94 -26.57 -10.80
C GLU A 78 5.54 -26.33 -10.19
N LEU A 79 5.34 -26.73 -8.93
CA LEU A 79 4.11 -26.54 -8.18
C LEU A 79 3.78 -25.06 -7.98
N MET A 80 4.78 -24.23 -7.63
CA MET A 80 4.59 -22.78 -7.40
C MET A 80 4.37 -22.02 -8.70
N GLN A 81 4.96 -22.45 -9.81
CA GLN A 81 4.77 -21.87 -11.14
C GLN A 81 3.39 -22.14 -11.73
N LYS A 82 2.87 -23.38 -11.50
CA LYS A 82 1.69 -23.89 -12.20
C LYS A 82 0.47 -22.99 -11.97
N LYS A 83 0.03 -22.29 -13.05
CA LYS A 83 -1.11 -21.37 -13.04
C LYS A 83 -0.91 -20.14 -12.13
N LEU A 84 0.32 -19.81 -11.75
CA LEU A 84 0.64 -18.51 -11.19
C LEU A 84 0.38 -17.44 -12.26
N PHE A 85 -0.36 -16.41 -11.89
CA PHE A 85 -0.82 -15.37 -12.81
C PHE A 85 -0.20 -14.01 -12.51
N GLN A 86 -0.09 -13.68 -11.21
CA GLN A 86 0.34 -12.35 -10.78
C GLN A 86 1.02 -12.44 -9.41
N ILE A 87 1.99 -11.55 -9.19
CA ILE A 87 2.70 -11.40 -7.94
C ILE A 87 2.62 -9.93 -7.52
N ASN A 88 1.98 -9.68 -6.38
CA ASN A 88 1.85 -8.34 -5.82
C ASN A 88 2.73 -8.22 -4.58
N PHE A 89 3.38 -7.09 -4.44
CA PHE A 89 4.22 -6.76 -3.30
C PHE A 89 3.67 -5.56 -2.54
N ARG A 90 3.76 -5.63 -1.23
CA ARG A 90 3.63 -4.49 -0.31
C ARG A 90 4.77 -4.52 0.69
N THR A 91 5.17 -3.35 1.16
CA THR A 91 6.20 -3.27 2.21
C THR A 91 5.84 -2.23 3.26
N SER A 92 6.32 -2.48 4.48
CA SER A 92 6.38 -1.46 5.54
C SER A 92 7.71 -0.70 5.56
N GLY A 93 8.58 -0.96 4.57
CA GLY A 93 9.98 -0.52 4.56
C GLY A 93 10.93 -1.65 4.96
N THR A 94 10.60 -2.43 5.97
CA THR A 94 11.41 -3.56 6.49
C THR A 94 10.82 -4.92 6.16
N LYS A 95 9.52 -5.12 6.40
CA LYS A 95 8.80 -6.36 6.07
C LYS A 95 8.17 -6.26 4.68
N VAL A 96 8.09 -7.37 3.98
CA VAL A 96 7.43 -7.47 2.67
C VAL A 96 6.33 -8.53 2.73
N LEU A 97 5.18 -8.18 2.21
CA LEU A 97 4.06 -9.09 1.95
C LEU A 97 3.98 -9.36 0.45
N ALA A 98 4.20 -10.61 0.05
CA ALA A 98 4.06 -11.07 -1.33
C ALA A 98 2.74 -11.82 -1.50
N THR A 99 1.86 -11.32 -2.36
CA THR A 99 0.60 -12.00 -2.70
C THR A 99 0.74 -12.68 -4.05
N LEU A 100 0.70 -14.01 -4.05
CA LEU A 100 0.78 -14.86 -5.22
C LEU A 100 -0.64 -15.24 -5.67
N ILE A 101 -1.05 -14.84 -6.88
CA ILE A 101 -2.41 -15.02 -7.39
C ILE A 101 -2.42 -16.12 -8.45
N TYR A 102 -3.29 -17.11 -8.25
CA TYR A 102 -3.36 -18.32 -9.06
C TYR A 102 -4.70 -18.52 -9.74
N HIS A 103 -4.67 -19.19 -10.90
CA HIS A 103 -5.84 -19.73 -11.59
C HIS A 103 -6.05 -21.25 -11.32
N LYS A 104 -5.67 -21.71 -10.12
CA LYS A 104 -5.90 -23.08 -9.64
C LYS A 104 -6.19 -23.04 -8.14
N PRO A 105 -6.89 -24.04 -7.56
CA PRO A 105 -6.98 -24.18 -6.10
C PRO A 105 -5.60 -24.36 -5.46
N LEU A 106 -5.46 -23.85 -4.23
CA LEU A 106 -4.26 -24.00 -3.41
C LEU A 106 -4.51 -25.15 -2.43
N GLN A 107 -3.73 -26.22 -2.54
CA GLN A 107 -3.84 -27.44 -1.72
C GLN A 107 -2.69 -27.49 -0.70
N GLU A 108 -2.62 -28.54 0.08
CA GLU A 108 -1.64 -28.74 1.14
C GLU A 108 -0.20 -28.71 0.63
N ASP A 109 0.05 -29.29 -0.54
CA ASP A 109 1.35 -29.27 -1.21
C ASP A 109 1.83 -27.84 -1.51
N TRP A 110 0.90 -26.97 -1.96
CA TRP A 110 1.20 -25.55 -2.16
C TRP A 110 1.55 -24.85 -0.83
N ILE A 111 0.81 -25.17 0.25
CA ILE A 111 1.06 -24.60 1.58
C ILE A 111 2.46 -24.94 2.07
N LEU A 112 2.87 -26.21 1.91
CA LEU A 112 4.22 -26.67 2.28
C LEU A 112 5.31 -25.98 1.45
N ALA A 113 5.11 -25.87 0.14
CA ALA A 113 6.06 -25.18 -0.74
C ALA A 113 6.17 -23.68 -0.40
N ALA A 114 5.05 -23.01 -0.11
CA ALA A 114 5.04 -21.61 0.29
C ALA A 114 5.72 -21.36 1.64
N LYS A 115 5.57 -22.27 2.61
CA LYS A 115 6.30 -22.23 3.90
C LYS A 115 7.79 -22.35 3.67
N ASN A 116 8.23 -23.31 2.86
CA ASN A 116 9.64 -23.49 2.53
C ASN A 116 10.23 -22.22 1.89
N ILE A 117 9.51 -21.59 0.96
CA ILE A 117 9.93 -20.31 0.39
C ILE A 117 10.05 -19.25 1.48
N GLN A 118 9.02 -19.07 2.32
CA GLN A 118 8.98 -18.04 3.35
C GLN A 118 10.15 -18.17 4.36
N GLU A 119 10.51 -19.38 4.76
CA GLU A 119 11.61 -19.67 5.68
C GLU A 119 12.98 -19.21 5.17
N ASN A 120 13.15 -19.07 3.85
CA ASN A 120 14.40 -18.53 3.28
C ASN A 120 14.50 -16.99 3.41
N PHE A 121 13.43 -16.29 3.85
CA PHE A 121 13.39 -14.84 3.89
C PHE A 121 12.82 -14.32 5.20
N LYS A 122 13.67 -13.86 6.09
CA LYS A 122 13.33 -13.42 7.46
C LYS A 122 12.18 -12.42 7.54
N ASN A 123 12.04 -11.54 6.55
CA ASN A 123 11.07 -10.44 6.59
C ASN A 123 9.96 -10.59 5.52
N LEU A 124 9.73 -11.80 5.04
CA LEU A 124 8.72 -12.11 4.05
C LEU A 124 7.49 -12.76 4.70
N SER A 125 6.32 -12.29 4.35
CA SER A 125 5.06 -13.02 4.49
C SER A 125 4.50 -13.32 3.10
N VAL A 126 3.86 -14.47 2.93
CA VAL A 126 3.31 -14.91 1.66
C VAL A 126 1.80 -15.11 1.79
N ILE A 127 1.05 -14.53 0.87
CA ILE A 127 -0.38 -14.81 0.67
C ILE A 127 -0.56 -15.53 -0.65
N GLY A 128 -1.19 -16.69 -0.61
CA GLY A 128 -1.74 -17.35 -1.81
C GLY A 128 -3.20 -16.96 -2.01
N ARG A 129 -3.58 -16.53 -3.21
CA ARG A 129 -4.97 -16.25 -3.58
C ARG A 129 -5.40 -17.04 -4.79
N SER A 130 -6.59 -17.64 -4.72
CA SER A 130 -7.23 -18.30 -5.84
C SER A 130 -8.75 -18.24 -5.68
N LYS A 131 -9.45 -17.56 -6.59
CA LYS A 131 -10.90 -17.33 -6.51
C LYS A 131 -11.31 -16.77 -5.12
N LYS A 132 -12.02 -17.57 -4.31
CA LYS A 132 -12.44 -17.22 -2.94
C LYS A 132 -11.45 -17.70 -1.86
N GLN A 133 -10.37 -18.38 -2.25
CA GLN A 133 -9.40 -18.97 -1.32
C GLN A 133 -8.31 -17.96 -0.99
N LYS A 134 -7.97 -17.88 0.29
CA LYS A 134 -6.81 -17.15 0.82
C LYS A 134 -6.05 -18.04 1.77
N VAL A 135 -4.76 -18.19 1.53
CA VAL A 135 -3.81 -18.89 2.41
C VAL A 135 -2.75 -17.90 2.84
N LEU A 136 -2.51 -17.80 4.13
CA LEU A 136 -1.49 -16.89 4.71
C LEU A 136 -0.36 -17.72 5.32
N ILE A 137 0.88 -17.35 4.99
CA ILE A 137 2.10 -17.85 5.61
C ILE A 137 2.86 -16.64 6.17
N GLY A 138 3.01 -16.58 7.49
CA GLY A 138 3.57 -15.43 8.19
C GLY A 138 2.51 -14.46 8.70
N GLU A 139 2.83 -13.17 8.74
CA GLU A 139 1.96 -12.11 9.25
C GLU A 139 1.13 -11.47 8.12
N GLU A 140 -0.15 -11.21 8.38
CA GLU A 140 -1.03 -10.58 7.40
C GLU A 140 -0.83 -9.06 7.33
N ASP A 141 -0.72 -8.43 8.49
CA ASP A 141 -0.69 -7.00 8.61
C ASP A 141 0.74 -6.46 8.67
N LEU A 142 1.02 -5.44 7.90
CA LEU A 142 2.26 -4.69 7.90
C LEU A 142 2.11 -3.43 8.73
N GLU A 143 2.96 -3.24 9.72
CA GLU A 143 3.07 -2.00 10.48
C GLU A 143 3.99 -1.02 9.75
N VAL A 144 3.42 0.06 9.22
CA VAL A 144 4.18 1.18 8.64
C VAL A 144 4.38 2.24 9.71
N VAL A 145 5.61 2.66 9.91
CA VAL A 145 5.93 3.79 10.78
C VAL A 145 5.98 5.06 9.93
N CYS A 146 5.06 5.97 10.21
CA CYS A 146 5.01 7.29 9.61
C CYS A 146 5.60 8.32 10.58
N HIS A 147 6.55 9.12 10.12
CA HIS A 147 7.13 10.23 10.90
C HIS A 147 6.50 11.54 10.47
N TYR A 148 6.00 12.30 11.44
CA TYR A 148 5.48 13.63 11.22
C TYR A 148 5.86 14.55 12.39
N THR A 149 6.57 15.66 12.10
CA THR A 149 7.21 16.51 13.10
C THR A 149 8.10 15.69 14.06
N ASN A 150 7.91 15.76 15.36
CA ASN A 150 8.66 15.01 16.39
C ASN A 150 7.94 13.72 16.84
N SER A 151 6.89 13.31 16.14
CA SER A 151 6.08 12.13 16.47
C SER A 151 6.21 11.06 15.40
N SER A 152 5.99 9.81 15.82
CA SER A 152 5.88 8.67 14.92
C SER A 152 4.55 7.97 15.15
N PHE A 153 3.90 7.54 14.07
CA PHE A 153 2.61 6.87 14.07
C PHE A 153 2.75 5.50 13.41
N LYS A 154 2.16 4.49 14.04
CA LYS A 154 2.09 3.13 13.56
C LYS A 154 0.77 2.93 12.82
N ILE A 155 0.85 2.60 11.55
CA ILE A 155 -0.31 2.42 10.69
C ILE A 155 -0.30 1.01 10.15
N LEU A 156 -1.37 0.26 10.39
CA LEU A 156 -1.51 -1.10 9.87
C LEU A 156 -2.07 -1.08 8.45
N GLN A 157 -1.47 -1.87 7.58
CA GLN A 157 -1.95 -2.12 6.23
C GLN A 157 -1.81 -3.59 5.85
N ASN A 158 -2.60 -4.06 4.90
CA ASN A 158 -2.47 -5.39 4.30
C ASN A 158 -2.88 -5.40 2.83
N ASP A 159 -3.00 -6.58 2.23
CA ASP A 159 -3.32 -6.72 0.82
C ASP A 159 -4.77 -6.31 0.43
N LEU A 160 -5.65 -6.07 1.40
CA LEU A 160 -7.06 -5.73 1.20
C LEU A 160 -7.37 -4.23 1.30
N VAL A 161 -6.42 -3.42 1.79
CA VAL A 161 -6.67 -2.01 2.04
C VAL A 161 -5.81 -1.11 1.17
N PHE A 162 -6.27 0.11 0.92
CA PHE A 162 -5.45 1.13 0.30
C PHE A 162 -4.56 1.80 1.34
N PHE A 163 -3.30 2.01 0.99
CA PHE A 163 -2.36 2.89 1.68
C PHE A 163 -1.52 3.63 0.63
N GLN A 164 -1.04 4.84 0.94
CA GLN A 164 -0.26 5.65 0.01
C GLN A 164 1.00 4.91 -0.46
N PRO A 165 1.10 4.61 -1.76
CA PRO A 165 2.19 3.78 -2.26
C PRO A 165 3.53 4.50 -2.34
N ASN A 166 3.55 5.84 -2.28
CA ASN A 166 4.77 6.63 -2.35
C ASN A 166 5.15 7.12 -0.94
N PHE A 167 6.00 6.38 -0.25
CA PHE A 167 6.45 6.72 1.10
C PHE A 167 7.18 8.07 1.17
N TYR A 168 7.89 8.44 0.11
CA TYR A 168 8.61 9.70 0.08
C TYR A 168 7.67 10.91 0.09
N LEU A 169 6.65 10.88 -0.77
CA LEU A 169 5.67 11.98 -0.82
C LEU A 169 4.67 11.95 0.33
N TYR A 170 4.46 10.81 0.97
CA TYR A 170 3.44 10.66 2.00
C TYR A 170 3.63 11.64 3.18
N SER A 171 4.83 11.75 3.73
CA SER A 171 5.13 12.72 4.79
C SER A 171 5.00 14.17 4.33
N LEU A 172 5.32 14.47 3.06
CA LEU A 172 5.14 15.79 2.48
C LEU A 172 3.65 16.13 2.32
N MET A 173 2.81 15.15 1.95
CA MET A 173 1.36 15.33 1.87
C MET A 173 0.76 15.67 3.25
N ILE A 174 1.16 14.96 4.31
CA ILE A 174 0.73 15.26 5.68
C ILE A 174 1.16 16.68 6.07
N SER A 175 2.41 17.05 5.82
CA SER A 175 2.95 18.37 6.13
C SER A 175 2.24 19.48 5.36
N PHE A 176 1.92 19.24 4.09
CA PHE A 176 1.16 20.18 3.27
C PHE A 176 -0.23 20.41 3.83
N ILE A 177 -0.99 19.34 4.13
CA ILE A 177 -2.34 19.45 4.72
C ILE A 177 -2.27 20.21 6.04
N ALA A 178 -1.35 19.82 6.92
CA ALA A 178 -1.24 20.44 8.24
C ALA A 178 -0.91 21.95 8.21
N LYS A 179 -0.20 22.41 7.17
CA LYS A 179 0.09 23.86 6.96
C LYS A 179 -1.13 24.67 6.51
N GLN A 180 -2.13 24.01 5.92
CA GLN A 180 -3.36 24.68 5.47
C GLN A 180 -4.41 24.84 6.58
N LEU A 181 -4.16 24.23 7.76
CA LEU A 181 -5.11 24.26 8.87
C LEU A 181 -4.92 25.56 9.68
N GLU A 182 -5.94 26.40 9.66
CA GLU A 182 -6.02 27.62 10.45
C GLU A 182 -7.02 27.39 11.60
N ASP A 183 -6.54 27.40 12.86
CA ASP A 183 -7.35 27.19 14.09
C ASP A 183 -8.34 26.01 13.99
N PRO A 184 -7.88 24.80 13.67
CA PRO A 184 -8.75 23.65 13.45
C PRO A 184 -9.39 23.21 14.76
N LYS A 185 -10.72 22.96 14.77
CA LYS A 185 -11.46 22.47 15.94
C LYS A 185 -11.78 20.99 15.82
N ASP A 186 -12.56 20.64 14.82
CA ASP A 186 -13.01 19.28 14.55
C ASP A 186 -12.71 18.90 13.10
N LEU A 187 -12.49 17.61 12.87
CA LEU A 187 -12.26 17.04 11.54
C LEU A 187 -13.33 16.01 11.20
N LEU A 188 -13.94 16.15 10.04
CA LEU A 188 -14.63 15.08 9.35
C LEU A 188 -13.75 14.60 8.19
N GLU A 189 -13.32 13.35 8.24
CA GLU A 189 -12.57 12.71 7.15
C GLU A 189 -13.41 11.63 6.46
N LEU A 190 -13.69 11.83 5.19
CA LEU A 190 -14.34 10.85 4.33
C LEU A 190 -13.28 10.00 3.62
N TYR A 191 -13.60 8.73 3.36
CA TYR A 191 -12.69 7.79 2.69
C TYR A 191 -11.34 7.66 3.41
N CYS A 192 -11.37 7.64 4.76
CA CYS A 192 -10.16 7.66 5.59
C CYS A 192 -9.24 6.44 5.40
N GLY A 193 -9.71 5.39 4.72
CA GLY A 193 -8.95 4.16 4.52
C GLY A 193 -8.54 3.52 5.84
N CYS A 194 -7.29 3.10 5.95
CA CYS A 194 -6.70 2.58 7.19
C CYS A 194 -6.08 3.67 8.07
N GLY A 195 -6.44 4.95 7.86
CA GLY A 195 -6.05 6.05 8.73
C GLY A 195 -4.74 6.76 8.35
N GLY A 196 -4.37 6.69 7.08
CA GLY A 196 -3.12 7.28 6.61
C GLY A 196 -2.99 8.77 6.91
N PHE A 197 -4.03 9.57 6.78
CA PHE A 197 -4.05 10.97 7.17
C PHE A 197 -4.67 11.19 8.55
N THR A 198 -5.68 10.40 8.92
CA THR A 198 -6.36 10.47 10.20
C THR A 198 -5.39 10.51 11.38
N LEU A 199 -4.51 9.49 11.47
CA LEU A 199 -3.64 9.31 12.63
C LEU A 199 -2.60 10.44 12.79
N PRO A 200 -1.82 10.80 11.75
CA PRO A 200 -0.82 11.86 11.88
C PRO A 200 -1.40 13.25 12.13
N LEU A 201 -2.64 13.50 11.67
CA LEU A 201 -3.29 14.79 11.81
C LEU A 201 -4.16 14.92 13.06
N ALA A 202 -4.49 13.80 13.73
CA ALA A 202 -5.41 13.78 14.86
C ALA A 202 -5.07 14.77 15.97
N SER A 203 -3.78 14.96 16.27
CA SER A 203 -3.32 15.91 17.31
C SER A 203 -3.59 17.38 16.98
N LYS A 204 -3.98 17.70 15.75
CA LYS A 204 -4.34 19.06 15.32
C LYS A 204 -5.79 19.42 15.64
N PHE A 205 -6.62 18.44 15.99
CA PHE A 205 -8.06 18.60 16.18
C PHE A 205 -8.48 18.21 17.59
N LYS A 206 -9.57 18.83 18.06
CA LYS A 206 -10.21 18.44 19.32
C LYS A 206 -10.90 17.08 19.17
N ASN A 207 -11.68 16.90 18.09
CA ASN A 207 -12.36 15.67 17.76
C ASN A 207 -12.12 15.34 16.29
N VAL A 208 -12.01 14.05 15.98
CA VAL A 208 -11.90 13.54 14.61
C VAL A 208 -12.99 12.50 14.41
N PHE A 209 -13.81 12.68 13.37
CA PHE A 209 -14.75 11.65 12.92
C PHE A 209 -14.33 11.16 11.53
N ALA A 210 -13.93 9.90 11.45
CA ALA A 210 -13.38 9.31 10.25
C ALA A 210 -14.29 8.19 9.71
N THR A 211 -14.68 8.29 8.43
CA THR A 211 -15.59 7.34 7.78
C THR A 211 -14.94 6.66 6.59
N GLU A 212 -15.28 5.38 6.42
CA GLU A 212 -14.78 4.52 5.36
C GLU A 212 -15.76 3.37 5.13
N ASN A 213 -16.01 2.99 3.89
CA ASN A 213 -16.94 1.89 3.58
C ASN A 213 -16.29 0.51 3.66
N ASN A 214 -14.98 0.39 3.46
CA ASN A 214 -14.26 -0.87 3.50
C ASN A 214 -14.11 -1.39 4.93
N ARG A 215 -14.72 -2.55 5.22
CA ARG A 215 -14.68 -3.19 6.54
C ARG A 215 -13.26 -3.47 7.04
N HIS A 216 -12.36 -3.88 6.14
CA HIS A 216 -10.98 -4.21 6.51
C HIS A 216 -10.19 -2.95 6.86
N SER A 217 -10.41 -1.86 6.13
CA SER A 217 -9.79 -0.57 6.42
C SER A 217 -10.19 -0.05 7.79
N ILE A 218 -11.50 -0.04 8.12
CA ILE A 218 -11.99 0.39 9.45
C ILE A 218 -11.43 -0.49 10.57
N LYS A 219 -11.33 -1.80 10.36
CA LYS A 219 -10.71 -2.70 11.35
C LYS A 219 -9.27 -2.28 11.64
N LEU A 220 -8.44 -2.13 10.60
CA LEU A 220 -7.05 -1.74 10.76
C LEU A 220 -6.88 -0.32 11.33
N LEU A 221 -7.75 0.61 10.96
CA LEU A 221 -7.77 1.95 11.56
C LEU A 221 -8.01 1.89 13.07
N LYS A 222 -9.02 1.14 13.52
CA LYS A 222 -9.32 0.97 14.95
C LYS A 222 -8.14 0.35 15.73
N GLU A 223 -7.46 -0.61 15.15
CA GLU A 223 -6.28 -1.22 15.72
C GLU A 223 -5.10 -0.23 15.76
N SER A 224 -4.91 0.54 14.69
CA SER A 224 -3.87 1.58 14.62
C SER A 224 -4.13 2.72 15.63
N ILE A 225 -5.37 3.13 15.85
CA ILE A 225 -5.75 4.12 16.89
C ILE A 225 -5.29 3.63 18.26
N LYS A 226 -5.55 2.35 18.60
CA LYS A 226 -5.12 1.74 19.86
C LYS A 226 -3.61 1.68 19.99
N LEU A 227 -2.89 1.27 18.93
CA LEU A 227 -1.42 1.19 18.89
C LEU A 227 -0.75 2.55 19.14
N ASN A 228 -1.42 3.64 18.79
CA ASN A 228 -0.90 5.00 18.95
C ASN A 228 -1.48 5.72 20.20
N ASN A 229 -2.31 5.05 21.01
CA ASN A 229 -2.96 5.62 22.20
C ASN A 229 -3.73 6.92 21.91
N LEU A 230 -4.40 7.00 20.75
CA LEU A 230 -5.21 8.16 20.36
C LEU A 230 -6.63 8.03 20.91
N SER A 231 -7.16 9.07 21.54
CA SER A 231 -8.45 9.05 22.22
C SER A 231 -9.50 9.99 21.60
N ASN A 232 -9.08 10.84 20.68
CA ASN A 232 -9.94 11.87 20.07
C ASN A 232 -10.46 11.48 18.68
N ILE A 233 -10.38 10.18 18.30
CA ILE A 233 -10.82 9.70 17.00
C ILE A 233 -12.00 8.74 17.17
N GLU A 234 -13.11 9.11 16.57
CA GLU A 234 -14.26 8.23 16.35
C GLU A 234 -14.29 7.74 14.91
N THR A 235 -14.71 6.48 14.71
CA THR A 235 -14.73 5.90 13.38
C THR A 235 -16.05 5.21 13.08
N ALA A 236 -16.59 5.39 11.88
CA ALA A 236 -17.76 4.68 11.43
C ALA A 236 -17.52 4.00 10.06
N ARG A 237 -18.14 2.83 9.88
CA ARG A 237 -18.21 2.21 8.56
C ARG A 237 -19.42 2.78 7.83
N LEU A 238 -19.20 3.82 7.05
CA LEU A 238 -20.24 4.52 6.28
C LEU A 238 -19.71 4.81 4.88
N SER A 239 -20.61 4.78 3.88
CA SER A 239 -20.37 5.42 2.59
C SER A 239 -20.47 6.95 2.74
N ASP A 240 -20.06 7.67 1.71
CA ASP A 240 -20.19 9.12 1.63
C ASP A 240 -21.64 9.59 1.77
N ASN A 241 -22.58 8.92 1.07
CA ASN A 241 -24.01 9.23 1.15
C ASN A 241 -24.59 8.99 2.54
N GLU A 242 -24.23 7.86 3.19
CA GLU A 242 -24.64 7.57 4.57
C GLU A 242 -24.05 8.57 5.54
N THR A 243 -22.80 8.99 5.35
CA THR A 243 -22.17 10.01 6.20
C THR A 243 -22.89 11.35 6.05
N ALA A 244 -23.18 11.78 4.81
CA ALA A 244 -23.91 13.03 4.57
C ALA A 244 -25.33 13.02 5.16
N SER A 245 -25.96 11.86 5.29
CA SER A 245 -27.29 11.71 5.89
C SER A 245 -27.26 11.63 7.43
N ALA A 246 -26.10 11.31 8.00
CA ALA A 246 -25.91 11.16 9.47
C ALA A 246 -25.46 12.45 10.17
N LEU A 247 -25.04 13.46 9.42
CA LEU A 247 -24.65 14.80 9.86
C LEU A 247 -25.82 15.79 9.81
#